data_e8bc0616f4b786a72fbe001b7f37cd6a
#
_entry.id   e8bc0616f4b786a72fbe001b7f37cd6a
#
_cell.length_a   1.000
_cell.length_b   1.000
_cell.length_c   1.000
_cell.angle_alpha   90.00
_cell.angle_beta   90.00
_cell.angle_gamma   90.00
#
_symmetry.space_group_name_H-M   'P 1'
#
loop_
_entity.id
_entity.type
_entity.pdbx_description
1 polymer ?
#
loop_
_entity_poly.entity_id
_entity_poly.type
_entity_poly.pdbx_seq_one_letter_code
_entity_poly.pdbx_strand_id
1 'polypeptide(L)'
;MPATDPGQPRARSPRWRGWLVNIGLALLILGGVQWWQARPLAKGEAPPLAGLDQTGAWVELRDLRGEPVLVHFWASWCPVCRAMDGFVDAIARDHRVLTVALQSGEAGEILSYLQAADLDFPVVPDPNGAIARRWGVGGVPASFVIDPEGRIASATVGLSTEPGLRLRLWAAKGGEAPRQ
;
A
#
# COMPACT_ATOMS: atom_id res chain seq x y z
N MET A 1 31.31 -38.79 -57.89
CA MET A 1 30.99 -38.97 -56.45
C MET A 1 31.15 -37.60 -55.78
N PRO A 2 30.04 -36.91 -55.38
CA PRO A 2 30.15 -35.65 -54.63
C PRO A 2 30.30 -35.94 -53.15
N ALA A 3 31.29 -35.24 -52.52
CA ALA A 3 31.61 -35.31 -51.10
C ALA A 3 30.47 -34.71 -50.27
N THR A 4 29.98 -35.45 -49.27
CA THR A 4 29.04 -35.00 -48.25
C THR A 4 29.74 -34.12 -47.23
N ASP A 5 29.31 -32.87 -47.15
CA ASP A 5 29.72 -31.89 -46.14
C ASP A 5 29.17 -32.30 -44.74
N PRO A 6 30.03 -32.48 -43.74
CA PRO A 6 29.60 -32.81 -42.38
C PRO A 6 29.07 -31.54 -41.70
N GLY A 7 27.74 -31.57 -41.47
CA GLY A 7 26.97 -30.48 -40.88
C GLY A 7 27.59 -29.91 -39.61
N GLN A 8 27.74 -28.60 -39.60
CA GLN A 8 28.16 -27.79 -38.43
C GLN A 8 27.19 -27.96 -37.26
N PRO A 9 27.68 -28.17 -36.02
CA PRO A 9 26.81 -28.24 -34.86
C PRO A 9 26.19 -26.89 -34.60
N ARG A 10 24.85 -26.79 -34.72
CA ARG A 10 24.10 -25.63 -34.32
C ARG A 10 24.28 -25.41 -32.80
N ALA A 11 24.95 -24.35 -32.41
CA ALA A 11 25.07 -23.92 -31.04
C ALA A 11 23.66 -23.68 -30.44
N ARG A 12 23.24 -24.58 -29.57
CA ARG A 12 22.01 -24.42 -28.78
C ARG A 12 22.28 -23.28 -27.79
N SER A 13 21.66 -22.11 -28.01
CA SER A 13 21.66 -21.04 -27.03
C SER A 13 21.10 -21.57 -25.69
N PRO A 14 21.80 -21.35 -24.56
CA PRO A 14 21.39 -21.93 -23.29
C PRO A 14 20.01 -21.40 -22.88
N ARG A 15 19.04 -22.31 -22.66
CA ARG A 15 17.61 -22.02 -22.33
C ARG A 15 17.45 -21.10 -21.10
N TRP A 16 18.46 -21.04 -20.22
CA TRP A 16 18.45 -20.17 -19.03
C TRP A 16 18.51 -18.67 -19.37
N ARG A 17 19.13 -18.28 -20.51
CA ARG A 17 19.14 -16.88 -20.98
C ARG A 17 17.73 -16.38 -21.32
N GLY A 18 16.91 -17.22 -21.95
CA GLY A 18 15.51 -16.90 -22.23
C GLY A 18 14.68 -16.72 -20.94
N TRP A 19 14.94 -17.54 -19.94
CA TRP A 19 14.26 -17.46 -18.64
C TRP A 19 14.63 -16.17 -17.88
N LEU A 20 15.91 -15.78 -17.89
CA LEU A 20 16.35 -14.51 -17.30
C LEU A 20 15.76 -13.27 -18.00
N VAL A 21 15.63 -13.31 -19.34
CA VAL A 21 15.00 -12.23 -20.11
C VAL A 21 13.51 -12.12 -19.75
N ASN A 22 12.81 -13.24 -19.63
CA ASN A 22 11.39 -13.24 -19.25
C ASN A 22 11.16 -12.73 -17.82
N ILE A 23 12.03 -13.10 -16.87
CA ILE A 23 11.99 -12.55 -15.50
C ILE A 23 12.26 -11.05 -15.52
N GLY A 24 13.29 -10.60 -16.23
CA GLY A 24 13.61 -9.18 -16.36
C GLY A 24 12.44 -8.38 -16.95
N LEU A 25 11.81 -8.91 -17.99
CA LEU A 25 10.63 -8.29 -18.59
C LEU A 25 9.43 -8.25 -17.63
N ALA A 26 9.17 -9.35 -16.90
CA ALA A 26 8.11 -9.41 -15.91
C ALA A 26 8.34 -8.38 -14.78
N LEU A 27 9.56 -8.26 -14.28
CA LEU A 27 9.92 -7.26 -13.25
C LEU A 27 9.80 -5.83 -13.77
N LEU A 28 10.17 -5.57 -15.03
CA LEU A 28 9.99 -4.27 -15.69
C LEU A 28 8.51 -3.91 -15.84
N ILE A 29 7.69 -4.86 -16.27
CA ILE A 29 6.23 -4.64 -16.39
C ILE A 29 5.61 -4.40 -15.03
N LEU A 30 5.92 -5.23 -14.04
CA LEU A 30 5.42 -5.07 -12.66
C LEU A 30 5.86 -3.73 -12.08
N GLY A 31 7.14 -3.36 -12.23
CA GLY A 31 7.65 -2.06 -11.77
C GLY A 31 6.99 -0.88 -12.48
N GLY A 32 6.77 -0.99 -13.79
CA GLY A 32 6.08 0.03 -14.59
C GLY A 32 4.62 0.21 -14.18
N VAL A 33 3.91 -0.88 -13.94
CA VAL A 33 2.51 -0.85 -13.46
C VAL A 33 2.44 -0.23 -12.06
N GLN A 34 3.31 -0.62 -11.15
CA GLN A 34 3.38 -0.05 -9.80
C GLN A 34 3.67 1.46 -9.84
N TRP A 35 4.63 1.88 -10.66
CA TRP A 35 4.96 3.30 -10.80
C TRP A 35 3.80 4.11 -11.41
N TRP A 36 3.10 3.55 -12.39
CA TRP A 36 1.94 4.19 -13.00
C TRP A 36 0.77 4.32 -12.03
N GLN A 37 0.50 3.27 -11.23
CA GLN A 37 -0.55 3.28 -10.20
C GLN A 37 -0.24 4.24 -9.04
N ALA A 38 1.05 4.46 -8.72
CA ALA A 38 1.47 5.39 -7.68
C ALA A 38 1.46 6.87 -8.11
N ARG A 39 1.37 7.17 -9.41
CA ARG A 39 1.38 8.55 -9.92
C ARG A 39 0.27 9.44 -9.38
N PRO A 40 -1.01 8.97 -9.29
CA PRO A 40 -2.10 9.80 -8.81
C PRO A 40 -2.12 9.98 -7.28
N LEU A 41 -1.29 9.24 -6.52
CA LEU A 41 -1.26 9.34 -5.06
C LEU A 41 -0.88 10.76 -4.61
N ALA A 42 -1.53 11.23 -3.56
CA ALA A 42 -1.23 12.52 -2.94
C ALA A 42 0.25 12.59 -2.51
N LYS A 43 0.82 13.78 -2.61
CA LYS A 43 2.21 14.10 -2.24
C LYS A 43 2.25 15.43 -1.49
N GLY A 44 3.31 15.66 -0.75
CA GLY A 44 3.46 16.87 0.04
C GLY A 44 2.60 16.82 1.30
N GLU A 45 1.82 17.85 1.59
CA GLU A 45 0.93 17.87 2.74
C GLU A 45 -0.17 16.82 2.58
N ALA A 46 -0.45 16.07 3.66
CA ALA A 46 -1.49 15.04 3.65
C ALA A 46 -2.86 15.70 3.48
N PRO A 47 -3.68 15.21 2.53
CA PRO A 47 -5.04 15.71 2.38
C PRO A 47 -5.84 15.55 3.69
N PRO A 48 -6.82 16.44 3.96
CA PRO A 48 -7.67 16.30 5.13
C PRO A 48 -8.35 14.93 5.19
N LEU A 49 -8.24 14.28 6.35
CA LEU A 49 -8.93 13.05 6.68
C LEU A 49 -9.54 13.21 8.05
N ALA A 50 -10.86 13.24 8.11
CA ALA A 50 -11.64 13.33 9.33
C ALA A 50 -13.01 12.68 9.10
N GLY A 51 -13.57 12.11 10.16
CA GLY A 51 -14.88 11.47 10.14
C GLY A 51 -15.19 10.76 11.44
N LEU A 52 -16.39 10.18 11.51
CA LEU A 52 -16.72 9.23 12.56
C LEU A 52 -16.07 7.89 12.23
N ASP A 53 -15.43 7.28 13.20
CA ASP A 53 -14.93 5.92 13.07
C ASP A 53 -16.07 4.89 13.21
N GLN A 54 -15.74 3.61 13.14
CA GLN A 54 -16.68 2.50 13.26
C GLN A 54 -17.41 2.44 14.63
N THR A 55 -16.88 3.13 15.63
CA THR A 55 -17.48 3.22 16.98
C THR A 55 -18.35 4.46 17.17
N GLY A 56 -18.33 5.38 16.20
CA GLY A 56 -18.99 6.68 16.27
C GLY A 56 -18.15 7.77 16.94
N ALA A 57 -16.89 7.51 17.25
CA ALA A 57 -15.97 8.53 17.74
C ALA A 57 -15.46 9.41 16.58
N TRP A 58 -15.32 10.73 16.83
CA TRP A 58 -14.72 11.62 15.85
C TRP A 58 -13.22 11.44 15.84
N VAL A 59 -12.67 11.18 14.67
CA VAL A 59 -11.24 11.06 14.43
C VAL A 59 -10.79 12.05 13.36
N GLU A 60 -9.62 12.64 13.54
CA GLU A 60 -9.03 13.56 12.58
C GLU A 60 -7.52 13.39 12.49
N LEU A 61 -7.00 13.25 11.27
CA LEU A 61 -5.58 13.03 11.04
C LEU A 61 -4.70 14.15 11.61
N ARG A 62 -5.17 15.40 11.58
CA ARG A 62 -4.39 16.54 12.13
C ARG A 62 -4.15 16.43 13.65
N ASP A 63 -5.05 15.76 14.37
CA ASP A 63 -4.93 15.59 15.82
C ASP A 63 -3.89 14.51 16.19
N LEU A 64 -3.43 13.75 15.19
CA LEU A 64 -2.39 12.74 15.30
C LEU A 64 -0.98 13.29 15.00
N ARG A 65 -0.82 14.60 14.73
CA ARG A 65 0.49 15.22 14.51
C ARG A 65 1.42 15.07 15.72
N GLY A 66 2.72 15.24 15.50
CA GLY A 66 3.76 15.08 16.53
C GLY A 66 4.41 13.70 16.55
N GLU A 67 3.79 12.71 15.92
CA GLU A 67 4.36 11.38 15.68
C GLU A 67 4.00 10.90 14.28
N PRO A 68 4.80 9.98 13.70
CA PRO A 68 4.45 9.37 12.42
C PRO A 68 3.14 8.60 12.49
N VAL A 69 2.32 8.72 11.45
CA VAL A 69 1.00 8.05 11.34
C VAL A 69 0.99 7.16 10.11
N LEU A 70 0.52 5.94 10.25
CA LEU A 70 0.16 5.09 9.12
C LEU A 70 -1.30 5.38 8.73
N VAL A 71 -1.52 5.91 7.51
CA VAL A 71 -2.86 5.98 6.91
C VAL A 71 -2.98 4.83 5.91
N HIS A 72 -3.92 3.91 6.14
CA HIS A 72 -4.08 2.71 5.33
C HIS A 72 -5.47 2.63 4.71
N PHE A 73 -5.53 2.57 3.38
CA PHE A 73 -6.76 2.38 2.61
C PHE A 73 -6.93 0.91 2.28
N TRP A 74 -8.08 0.36 2.60
CA TRP A 74 -8.40 -1.05 2.41
C TRP A 74 -9.87 -1.25 2.04
N ALA A 75 -10.27 -2.50 1.78
CA ALA A 75 -11.67 -2.86 1.57
C ALA A 75 -11.93 -4.30 2.02
N SER A 76 -13.12 -4.54 2.58
CA SER A 76 -13.55 -5.84 3.07
C SER A 76 -13.64 -6.91 1.95
N TRP A 77 -13.94 -6.48 0.73
CA TRP A 77 -14.01 -7.32 -0.47
C TRP A 77 -12.65 -7.60 -1.14
N CYS A 78 -11.56 -6.99 -0.67
CA CYS A 78 -10.24 -7.08 -1.28
C CYS A 78 -9.41 -8.22 -0.66
N PRO A 79 -9.09 -9.31 -1.40
CA PRO A 79 -8.32 -10.43 -0.85
C PRO A 79 -6.90 -10.06 -0.41
N VAL A 80 -6.25 -9.12 -1.12
CA VAL A 80 -4.89 -8.65 -0.79
C VAL A 80 -4.91 -7.81 0.49
N CYS A 81 -5.99 -7.06 0.74
CA CYS A 81 -6.16 -6.29 1.97
C CYS A 81 -6.25 -7.22 3.18
N ARG A 82 -7.06 -8.30 3.06
CA ARG A 82 -7.19 -9.32 4.12
C ARG A 82 -5.85 -9.96 4.51
N ALA A 83 -4.94 -10.13 3.55
CA ALA A 83 -3.59 -10.62 3.83
C ALA A 83 -2.74 -9.63 4.62
N MET A 84 -3.12 -8.34 4.64
CA MET A 84 -2.44 -7.27 5.38
C MET A 84 -3.10 -6.91 6.71
N ASP A 85 -4.34 -7.32 6.95
CA ASP A 85 -5.12 -6.93 8.13
C ASP A 85 -4.35 -7.16 9.44
N GLY A 86 -3.78 -8.36 9.62
CA GLY A 86 -2.97 -8.69 10.79
C GLY A 86 -1.69 -7.86 10.92
N PHE A 87 -1.11 -7.40 9.80
CA PHE A 87 0.07 -6.53 9.82
C PHE A 87 -0.31 -5.12 10.27
N VAL A 88 -1.43 -4.61 9.79
CA VAL A 88 -1.94 -3.28 10.16
C VAL A 88 -2.35 -3.28 11.63
N ASP A 89 -3.03 -4.33 12.08
CA ASP A 89 -3.42 -4.53 13.48
C ASP A 89 -2.20 -4.58 14.41
N ALA A 90 -1.17 -5.36 14.05
CA ALA A 90 0.07 -5.43 14.81
C ALA A 90 0.78 -4.07 14.92
N ILE A 91 0.73 -3.25 13.86
CA ILE A 91 1.30 -1.89 13.87
C ILE A 91 0.45 -0.95 14.73
N ALA A 92 -0.87 -1.09 14.74
CA ALA A 92 -1.79 -0.25 15.51
C ALA A 92 -1.59 -0.37 17.04
N ARG A 93 -1.00 -1.47 17.50
CA ARG A 93 -0.72 -1.69 18.93
C ARG A 93 0.38 -0.79 19.50
N ASP A 94 1.28 -0.29 18.65
CA ASP A 94 2.48 0.46 19.09
C ASP A 94 2.78 1.71 18.24
N HIS A 95 1.98 1.95 17.20
CA HIS A 95 2.08 3.14 16.34
C HIS A 95 0.69 3.76 16.12
N ARG A 96 0.67 5.04 15.75
CA ARG A 96 -0.56 5.71 15.35
C ARG A 96 -0.98 5.20 13.97
N VAL A 97 -2.17 4.63 13.91
CA VAL A 97 -2.78 4.12 12.68
C VAL A 97 -4.15 4.74 12.50
N LEU A 98 -4.48 5.14 11.29
CA LEU A 98 -5.82 5.54 10.89
C LEU A 98 -6.13 4.84 9.57
N THR A 99 -7.21 4.07 9.53
CA THR A 99 -7.56 3.34 8.32
C THR A 99 -8.81 3.90 7.66
N VAL A 100 -8.93 3.68 6.36
CA VAL A 100 -10.09 4.09 5.55
C VAL A 100 -10.63 2.88 4.81
N ALA A 101 -11.89 2.54 5.07
CA ALA A 101 -12.56 1.41 4.45
C ALA A 101 -13.30 1.86 3.18
N LEU A 102 -12.66 1.65 2.02
CA LEU A 102 -13.19 2.03 0.71
C LEU A 102 -14.33 1.11 0.30
N GLN A 103 -15.53 1.66 0.10
CA GLN A 103 -16.70 0.93 -0.43
C GLN A 103 -16.94 -0.40 0.29
N SER A 104 -16.80 -0.40 1.61
CA SER A 104 -16.90 -1.59 2.48
C SER A 104 -18.15 -1.57 3.35
N GLY A 105 -19.14 -0.78 2.97
CA GLY A 105 -20.37 -0.57 3.72
C GLY A 105 -20.27 0.56 4.73
N GLU A 106 -21.27 0.61 5.62
CA GLU A 106 -21.38 1.59 6.69
C GLU A 106 -20.66 1.10 7.97
N ALA A 107 -20.61 1.93 9.00
CA ALA A 107 -19.89 1.65 10.24
C ALA A 107 -20.24 0.28 10.88
N GLY A 108 -21.50 -0.11 10.85
CA GLY A 108 -21.97 -1.39 11.43
C GLY A 108 -21.44 -2.62 10.68
N GLU A 109 -21.34 -2.55 9.35
CA GLU A 109 -20.80 -3.64 8.52
C GLU A 109 -19.28 -3.75 8.71
N ILE A 110 -18.60 -2.60 8.80
CA ILE A 110 -17.17 -2.53 9.09
C ILE A 110 -16.87 -3.09 10.48
N LEU A 111 -17.66 -2.71 11.50
CA LEU A 111 -17.50 -3.23 12.87
C LEU A 111 -17.69 -4.75 12.89
N SER A 112 -18.68 -5.27 12.20
CA SER A 112 -18.91 -6.71 12.09
C SER A 112 -17.72 -7.44 11.43
N TYR A 113 -17.14 -6.83 10.39
CA TYR A 113 -15.94 -7.38 9.74
C TYR A 113 -14.74 -7.43 10.69
N LEU A 114 -14.46 -6.32 11.39
CA LEU A 114 -13.35 -6.24 12.34
C LEU A 114 -13.51 -7.27 13.47
N GLN A 115 -14.70 -7.40 14.03
CA GLN A 115 -15.00 -8.39 15.07
C GLN A 115 -14.80 -9.83 14.57
N ALA A 116 -15.27 -10.13 13.35
CA ALA A 116 -15.13 -11.47 12.78
C ALA A 116 -13.66 -11.84 12.47
N ALA A 117 -12.81 -10.84 12.23
CA ALA A 117 -11.40 -11.01 11.92
C ALA A 117 -10.46 -10.78 13.13
N ASP A 118 -11.00 -10.50 14.32
CA ASP A 118 -10.25 -10.18 15.55
C ASP A 118 -9.25 -9.02 15.34
N LEU A 119 -9.75 -7.90 14.78
CA LEU A 119 -8.97 -6.71 14.44
C LEU A 119 -9.41 -5.52 15.28
N ASP A 120 -8.44 -4.74 15.75
CA ASP A 120 -8.67 -3.57 16.62
C ASP A 120 -7.86 -2.35 16.14
N PHE A 121 -8.29 -1.74 15.05
CA PHE A 121 -7.74 -0.48 14.56
C PHE A 121 -8.86 0.50 14.16
N PRO A 122 -8.64 1.82 14.27
CA PRO A 122 -9.66 2.81 13.92
C PRO A 122 -9.89 2.85 12.40
N VAL A 123 -11.16 2.89 12.01
CA VAL A 123 -11.59 2.87 10.60
C VAL A 123 -12.57 3.99 10.33
N VAL A 124 -12.25 4.86 9.38
CA VAL A 124 -13.21 5.81 8.81
C VAL A 124 -13.88 5.18 7.59
N PRO A 125 -15.20 5.02 7.58
CA PRO A 125 -15.92 4.55 6.39
C PRO A 125 -15.81 5.54 5.23
N ASP A 126 -15.59 5.01 4.02
CA ASP A 126 -15.60 5.78 2.77
C ASP A 126 -16.50 5.09 1.73
N PRO A 127 -17.83 5.02 1.98
CA PRO A 127 -18.75 4.22 1.18
C PRO A 127 -18.85 4.69 -0.26
N ASN A 128 -18.61 5.96 -0.53
CA ASN A 128 -18.66 6.54 -1.88
C ASN A 128 -17.28 6.82 -2.48
N GLY A 129 -16.18 6.51 -1.79
CA GLY A 129 -14.81 6.71 -2.25
C GLY A 129 -14.36 8.18 -2.27
N ALA A 130 -15.00 9.08 -1.52
CA ALA A 130 -14.67 10.51 -1.54
C ALA A 130 -13.30 10.80 -0.91
N ILE A 131 -12.99 10.12 0.20
CA ILE A 131 -11.69 10.24 0.85
C ILE A 131 -10.60 9.65 -0.05
N ALA A 132 -10.82 8.43 -0.57
CA ALA A 132 -9.88 7.76 -1.47
C ALA A 132 -9.54 8.62 -2.70
N ARG A 133 -10.55 9.21 -3.36
CA ARG A 133 -10.31 10.11 -4.51
C ARG A 133 -9.48 11.33 -4.12
N ARG A 134 -9.72 11.94 -2.96
CA ARG A 134 -8.95 13.10 -2.49
C ARG A 134 -7.48 12.75 -2.25
N TRP A 135 -7.21 11.52 -1.80
CA TRP A 135 -5.86 10.99 -1.60
C TRP A 135 -5.22 10.42 -2.87
N GLY A 136 -5.93 10.46 -4.01
CA GLY A 136 -5.48 9.90 -5.27
C GLY A 136 -5.42 8.37 -5.28
N VAL A 137 -6.14 7.71 -4.37
CA VAL A 137 -6.18 6.25 -4.26
C VAL A 137 -7.12 5.70 -5.32
N GLY A 138 -6.55 5.09 -6.35
CA GLY A 138 -7.28 4.41 -7.43
C GLY A 138 -7.47 2.91 -7.21
N GLY A 139 -6.90 2.35 -6.16
CA GLY A 139 -7.01 0.93 -5.82
C GLY A 139 -6.45 0.63 -4.43
N VAL A 140 -6.92 -0.47 -3.85
CA VAL A 140 -6.52 -0.93 -2.52
C VAL A 140 -5.80 -2.29 -2.59
N PRO A 141 -4.92 -2.57 -1.62
CA PRO A 141 -4.53 -1.72 -0.50
C PRO A 141 -3.62 -0.56 -0.93
N ALA A 142 -3.71 0.57 -0.22
CA ALA A 142 -2.76 1.67 -0.35
C ALA A 142 -2.35 2.18 1.04
N SER A 143 -1.06 2.42 1.23
CA SER A 143 -0.50 2.82 2.53
C SER A 143 0.30 4.10 2.39
N PHE A 144 0.04 5.04 3.28
CA PHE A 144 0.76 6.30 3.39
C PHE A 144 1.39 6.38 4.78
N VAL A 145 2.63 6.78 4.84
CA VAL A 145 3.28 7.17 6.09
C VAL A 145 3.34 8.69 6.13
N ILE A 146 2.74 9.26 7.16
CA ILE A 146 2.69 10.71 7.39
C ILE A 146 3.73 11.03 8.45
N ASP A 147 4.53 12.09 8.21
CA ASP A 147 5.53 12.57 9.17
C ASP A 147 4.86 13.35 10.32
N PRO A 148 5.59 13.68 11.42
CA PRO A 148 5.07 14.44 12.54
C PRO A 148 4.49 15.81 12.17
N GLU A 149 4.94 16.39 11.07
CA GLU A 149 4.50 17.69 10.55
C GLU A 149 3.21 17.60 9.71
N GLY A 150 2.76 16.37 9.41
CA GLY A 150 1.55 16.11 8.63
C GLY A 150 1.78 16.02 7.13
N ARG A 151 3.01 15.74 6.68
CA ARG A 151 3.36 15.57 5.28
C ARG A 151 3.52 14.09 4.94
N ILE A 152 3.26 13.74 3.70
CA ILE A 152 3.41 12.38 3.21
C ILE A 152 4.91 12.07 3.03
N ALA A 153 5.48 11.29 3.95
CA ALA A 153 6.86 10.80 3.88
C ALA A 153 7.01 9.65 2.87
N SER A 154 6.01 8.77 2.77
CA SER A 154 5.99 7.71 1.75
C SER A 154 4.57 7.27 1.42
N ALA A 155 4.37 6.81 0.18
CA ALA A 155 3.10 6.25 -0.30
C ALA A 155 3.37 5.00 -1.14
N THR A 156 2.55 3.97 -0.95
CA THR A 156 2.64 2.71 -1.70
C THR A 156 1.26 2.16 -2.02
N VAL A 157 1.15 1.49 -3.16
CA VAL A 157 -0.05 0.72 -3.57
C VAL A 157 0.32 -0.75 -3.62
N GLY A 158 -0.62 -1.61 -3.24
CA GLY A 158 -0.45 -3.05 -3.22
C GLY A 158 0.13 -3.57 -1.91
N LEU A 159 0.49 -4.84 -1.92
CA LEU A 159 0.98 -5.56 -0.75
C LEU A 159 2.23 -4.90 -0.16
N SER A 160 2.19 -4.64 1.14
CA SER A 160 3.34 -4.20 1.93
C SER A 160 3.51 -5.14 3.12
N THR A 161 4.76 -5.39 3.50
CA THR A 161 5.05 -6.22 4.68
C THR A 161 5.07 -5.37 5.94
N GLU A 162 4.75 -5.97 7.09
CA GLU A 162 4.82 -5.30 8.40
C GLU A 162 6.19 -4.68 8.67
N PRO A 163 7.34 -5.40 8.51
CA PRO A 163 8.65 -4.79 8.72
C PRO A 163 8.93 -3.61 7.79
N GLY A 164 8.43 -3.68 6.53
CA GLY A 164 8.56 -2.59 5.57
C GLY A 164 7.79 -1.33 5.98
N LEU A 165 6.58 -1.47 6.50
CA LEU A 165 5.79 -0.36 7.02
C LEU A 165 6.41 0.23 8.31
N ARG A 166 6.86 -0.62 9.24
CA ARG A 166 7.55 -0.18 10.47
C ARG A 166 8.84 0.58 10.16
N LEU A 167 9.64 0.11 9.21
CA LEU A 167 10.85 0.81 8.79
C LEU A 167 10.54 2.22 8.25
N ARG A 168 9.48 2.36 7.47
CA ARG A 168 9.05 3.67 6.95
C ARG A 168 8.54 4.59 8.04
N LEU A 169 7.78 4.08 9.03
CA LEU A 169 7.35 4.83 10.20
C LEU A 169 8.55 5.31 11.02
N TRP A 170 9.52 4.43 11.25
CA TRP A 170 10.76 4.77 11.93
C TRP A 170 11.55 5.86 11.18
N ALA A 171 11.70 5.73 9.86
CA ALA A 171 12.38 6.72 9.02
C ALA A 171 11.67 8.07 9.03
N ALA A 172 10.33 8.09 9.07
CA ALA A 172 9.54 9.32 9.14
C ALA A 172 9.66 10.04 10.49
N LYS A 173 10.02 9.33 11.57
CA LYS A 173 10.23 9.93 12.90
C LYS A 173 11.50 10.78 13.00
N GLY A 174 12.53 10.48 12.21
CA GLY A 174 13.84 11.15 12.27
C GLY A 174 14.30 11.78 10.96
N GLY A 175 13.48 11.71 9.91
CA GLY A 175 13.86 12.12 8.58
C GLY A 175 13.45 13.55 8.26
N GLU A 176 14.43 14.43 8.26
CA GLU A 176 14.38 15.63 7.42
C GLU A 176 14.03 15.14 5.98
N ALA A 177 12.85 15.55 5.46
CA ALA A 177 12.46 15.19 4.10
C ALA A 177 13.56 15.66 3.12
N PRO A 178 13.94 14.85 2.11
CA PRO A 178 14.89 15.30 1.11
C PRO A 178 14.34 16.56 0.46
N ARG A 179 15.03 17.67 0.65
CA ARG A 179 14.77 18.94 -0.03
C ARG A 179 14.98 18.70 -1.52
N GLN A 180 13.92 18.76 -2.29
CA GLN A 180 13.97 18.90 -3.74
C GLN A 180 13.79 20.35 -4.13
#